data_03cbc2be5f4d0b67d39e6a8d8b51702a
#
_entry.id   03cbc2be5f4d0b67d39e6a8d8b51702a
#
_cell.length_a   1.000
_cell.length_b   1.000
_cell.length_c   1.000
_cell.angle_alpha   90.00
_cell.angle_beta   90.00
_cell.angle_gamma   90.00
#
_symmetry.space_group_name_H-M   'P 1'
#
loop_
_entity.id
_entity.type
_entity.pdbx_description
1 polymer ?
#
loop_
_entity_poly.entity_id
_entity_poly.type
_entity_poly.pdbx_seq_one_letter_code
_entity_poly.pdbx_strand_id
1 'polypeptide(L)'
;MNKRQRIGVSLIIGLMTLSVTAWAANNDPLTISADRLSYDGNSGRADAQGNVVITQQDKTMTGATGWYNTKTREAQLEGGVSMIGTDIAMSAETVHSINDNQFNATGAVHLQRQERQIFGDSVDYNTDTEYGKVTGNARLIAEGTTLTGNQVEGWLKEIRAVAQGDVTFTNSERNVSGSGDSATYTQTPNQNDGMVLLSGNAHAVQNGNVLNAPELKIRLADNSAETLGGRSTLVIVPNQ
;
A
#
# COMPACT_ATOMS: atom_id res chain seq x y z
N MET A 1 5.81 -14.97 -30.49
CA MET A 1 5.16 -13.74 -29.95
C MET A 1 5.61 -13.58 -28.51
N ASN A 2 6.51 -12.63 -28.27
CA ASN A 2 7.27 -12.52 -27.03
C ASN A 2 6.43 -12.06 -25.82
N LYS A 3 6.37 -12.89 -24.77
CA LYS A 3 5.78 -12.60 -23.45
C LYS A 3 6.52 -11.52 -22.62
N ARG A 4 7.52 -10.84 -23.19
CA ARG A 4 8.43 -9.94 -22.44
C ARG A 4 8.01 -8.46 -22.35
N GLN A 5 6.85 -8.07 -22.86
CA GLN A 5 6.47 -6.64 -22.94
C GLN A 5 5.32 -6.20 -22.04
N ARG A 6 4.81 -7.03 -21.12
CA ARG A 6 3.65 -6.65 -20.28
C ARG A 6 3.97 -6.23 -18.84
N ILE A 7 5.24 -6.14 -18.45
CA ILE A 7 5.64 -6.03 -17.03
C ILE A 7 5.85 -4.57 -16.54
N GLY A 8 5.66 -3.57 -17.41
CA GLY A 8 6.10 -2.19 -17.11
C GLY A 8 5.13 -1.30 -16.35
N VAL A 9 3.87 -1.64 -16.24
CA VAL A 9 2.82 -0.65 -16.00
C VAL A 9 2.04 -0.87 -14.69
N SER A 10 2.15 -2.03 -14.07
CA SER A 10 1.38 -2.37 -12.85
C SER A 10 2.08 -1.98 -11.53
N LEU A 11 3.19 -1.24 -11.59
CA LEU A 11 4.15 -1.21 -10.50
C LEU A 11 3.65 -0.52 -9.23
N ILE A 12 3.03 0.64 -9.33
CA ILE A 12 2.60 1.40 -8.14
C ILE A 12 1.16 1.04 -7.76
N ILE A 13 0.32 0.74 -8.73
CA ILE A 13 -1.08 0.39 -8.49
C ILE A 13 -1.23 -1.03 -7.98
N GLY A 14 -0.43 -1.94 -8.51
CA GLY A 14 -0.35 -3.30 -7.97
C GLY A 14 0.06 -3.36 -6.50
N LEU A 15 0.70 -2.32 -5.98
CA LEU A 15 1.06 -2.19 -4.57
C LEU A 15 -0.14 -1.97 -3.66
N MET A 16 -1.17 -1.26 -4.11
CA MET A 16 -2.33 -0.92 -3.28
C MET A 16 -3.56 -1.81 -3.52
N THR A 17 -3.55 -2.72 -4.50
CA THR A 17 -4.63 -3.72 -4.67
C THR A 17 -4.60 -4.82 -3.59
N LEU A 18 -4.17 -4.47 -2.40
CA LEU A 18 -4.38 -5.26 -1.20
C LEU A 18 -5.83 -5.03 -0.76
N SER A 19 -6.80 -5.60 -1.49
CA SER A 19 -8.16 -5.65 -0.99
C SER A 19 -8.16 -6.46 0.31
N VAL A 20 -7.92 -5.77 1.41
CA VAL A 20 -8.32 -6.23 2.72
C VAL A 20 -9.85 -6.14 2.66
N THR A 21 -10.50 -7.22 2.26
CA THR A 21 -11.95 -7.28 2.36
C THR A 21 -12.28 -7.04 3.82
N ALA A 22 -13.02 -5.95 4.06
CA ALA A 22 -13.49 -5.63 5.39
C ALA A 22 -14.14 -6.88 6.00
N TRP A 23 -13.88 -7.11 7.26
CA TRP A 23 -14.28 -8.31 8.01
C TRP A 23 -15.78 -8.56 8.02
N ALA A 24 -16.57 -7.54 7.76
CA ALA A 24 -18.01 -7.55 7.92
C ALA A 24 -18.80 -7.56 6.60
N ALA A 25 -18.14 -7.49 5.44
CA ALA A 25 -18.83 -7.34 4.14
C ALA A 25 -19.55 -8.61 3.67
N ASN A 26 -19.31 -9.78 4.29
CA ASN A 26 -19.94 -11.04 3.95
C ASN A 26 -20.87 -11.48 5.09
N ASN A 27 -22.00 -12.09 4.73
CA ASN A 27 -22.93 -12.71 5.70
C ASN A 27 -22.38 -14.02 6.31
N ASP A 28 -21.08 -14.29 6.18
CA ASP A 28 -20.46 -15.48 6.73
C ASP A 28 -20.28 -15.33 8.25
N PRO A 29 -20.48 -16.43 8.99
CA PRO A 29 -20.37 -16.39 10.45
C PRO A 29 -18.99 -15.91 10.89
N LEU A 30 -18.98 -14.94 11.82
CA LEU A 30 -17.79 -14.49 12.54
C LEU A 30 -17.71 -15.24 13.86
N THR A 31 -16.59 -15.88 14.14
CA THR A 31 -16.36 -16.54 15.43
C THR A 31 -15.34 -15.74 16.22
N ILE A 32 -15.68 -15.40 17.47
CA ILE A 32 -14.78 -14.72 18.42
C ILE A 32 -14.53 -15.66 19.59
N SER A 33 -13.27 -15.89 19.92
CA SER A 33 -12.82 -16.63 21.09
C SER A 33 -11.87 -15.77 21.92
N ALA A 34 -11.96 -15.81 23.23
CA ALA A 34 -11.10 -15.07 24.16
C ALA A 34 -11.17 -15.69 25.56
N ASP A 35 -10.26 -15.32 26.47
CA ASP A 35 -10.31 -15.76 27.87
C ASP A 35 -11.56 -15.23 28.58
N ARG A 36 -12.01 -14.04 28.19
CA ARG A 36 -13.27 -13.42 28.69
C ARG A 36 -14.03 -12.80 27.53
N LEU A 37 -15.32 -13.12 27.45
CA LEU A 37 -16.25 -12.55 26.48
C LEU A 37 -17.47 -11.98 27.22
N SER A 38 -17.94 -10.82 26.75
CA SER A 38 -19.23 -10.26 27.14
C SER A 38 -20.00 -9.82 25.89
N TYR A 39 -21.31 -9.94 25.93
CA TYR A 39 -22.19 -9.49 24.85
C TYR A 39 -23.41 -8.79 25.43
N ASP A 40 -23.66 -7.58 24.97
CA ASP A 40 -24.88 -6.82 25.26
C ASP A 40 -25.78 -6.81 24.00
N GLY A 41 -26.87 -7.56 24.08
CA GLY A 41 -27.86 -7.65 23.02
C GLY A 41 -28.61 -6.34 22.72
N ASN A 42 -28.67 -5.41 23.69
CA ASN A 42 -29.32 -4.11 23.49
C ASN A 42 -28.47 -3.17 22.65
N SER A 43 -27.18 -3.08 22.89
CA SER A 43 -26.24 -2.29 22.10
C SER A 43 -25.73 -3.06 20.87
N GLY A 44 -25.75 -4.37 20.89
CA GLY A 44 -25.16 -5.25 19.90
C GLY A 44 -23.64 -5.38 20.02
N ARG A 45 -23.07 -4.96 21.19
CA ARG A 45 -21.62 -4.95 21.41
C ARG A 45 -21.14 -6.24 22.06
N ALA A 46 -20.13 -6.82 21.48
CA ALA A 46 -19.32 -7.91 22.04
C ALA A 46 -17.94 -7.36 22.42
N ASP A 47 -17.48 -7.58 23.64
CA ASP A 47 -16.14 -7.26 24.11
C ASP A 47 -15.38 -8.55 24.41
N ALA A 48 -14.11 -8.60 24.03
CA ALA A 48 -13.21 -9.73 24.17
C ALA A 48 -11.91 -9.31 24.86
N GLN A 49 -11.43 -10.10 25.81
CA GLN A 49 -10.21 -9.83 26.57
C GLN A 49 -9.40 -11.11 26.76
N GLY A 50 -8.09 -11.01 26.54
CA GLY A 50 -7.11 -12.08 26.68
C GLY A 50 -7.16 -13.10 25.55
N ASN A 51 -6.06 -13.30 24.88
CA ASN A 51 -5.89 -14.28 23.80
C ASN A 51 -7.02 -14.25 22.76
N VAL A 52 -7.38 -13.05 22.32
CA VAL A 52 -8.48 -12.87 21.36
C VAL A 52 -8.13 -13.51 20.04
N VAL A 53 -9.01 -14.39 19.56
CA VAL A 53 -8.92 -15.01 18.22
C VAL A 53 -10.24 -14.78 17.52
N ILE A 54 -10.17 -14.18 16.35
CA ILE A 54 -11.32 -13.93 15.47
C ILE A 54 -11.12 -14.72 14.18
N THR A 55 -12.11 -15.52 13.79
CA THR A 55 -12.08 -16.28 12.54
C THR A 55 -13.28 -15.97 11.68
N GLN A 56 -13.03 -15.77 10.38
CA GLN A 56 -14.05 -15.64 9.37
C GLN A 56 -13.53 -16.21 8.06
N GLN A 57 -14.20 -17.23 7.53
CA GLN A 57 -13.75 -17.96 6.34
C GLN A 57 -12.32 -18.51 6.51
N ASP A 58 -11.41 -18.14 5.61
CA ASP A 58 -10.00 -18.52 5.59
C ASP A 58 -9.10 -17.56 6.40
N LYS A 59 -9.67 -16.55 7.07
CA LYS A 59 -8.90 -15.53 7.80
C LYS A 59 -8.98 -15.74 9.29
N THR A 60 -7.86 -15.61 9.95
CA THR A 60 -7.72 -15.61 11.40
C THR A 60 -6.99 -14.34 11.83
N MET A 61 -7.56 -13.62 12.81
CA MET A 61 -6.89 -12.52 13.51
C MET A 61 -6.71 -12.85 14.97
N THR A 62 -5.60 -12.39 15.52
CA THR A 62 -5.27 -12.51 16.93
C THR A 62 -4.88 -11.16 17.51
N GLY A 63 -5.14 -10.96 18.79
CA GLY A 63 -4.77 -9.76 19.55
C GLY A 63 -4.99 -9.96 21.04
N ALA A 64 -4.67 -8.95 21.86
CA ALA A 64 -4.85 -9.03 23.30
C ALA A 64 -6.28 -8.69 23.73
N THR A 65 -6.88 -7.65 23.15
CA THR A 65 -8.23 -7.17 23.45
C THR A 65 -8.93 -6.72 22.18
N GLY A 66 -10.25 -6.77 22.18
CA GLY A 66 -11.02 -6.28 21.04
C GLY A 66 -12.51 -6.17 21.33
N TRP A 67 -13.22 -5.56 20.41
CA TRP A 67 -14.67 -5.47 20.44
C TRP A 67 -15.25 -5.49 19.02
N TYR A 68 -16.50 -5.91 18.92
CA TYR A 68 -17.30 -5.92 17.70
C TYR A 68 -18.72 -5.46 17.97
N ASN A 69 -19.27 -4.63 17.10
CA ASN A 69 -20.67 -4.19 17.17
C ASN A 69 -21.47 -4.78 16.01
N THR A 70 -22.40 -5.67 16.33
CA THR A 70 -23.23 -6.37 15.34
C THR A 70 -24.20 -5.46 14.57
N LYS A 71 -24.50 -4.26 15.08
CA LYS A 71 -25.43 -3.31 14.47
C LYS A 71 -24.71 -2.34 13.53
N THR A 72 -23.55 -1.82 13.94
CA THR A 72 -22.76 -0.87 13.16
C THR A 72 -21.72 -1.57 12.28
N ARG A 73 -21.39 -2.83 12.60
CA ARG A 73 -20.29 -3.63 12.02
C ARG A 73 -18.91 -3.03 12.25
N GLU A 74 -18.83 -2.13 13.20
CA GLU A 74 -17.57 -1.57 13.65
C GLU A 74 -16.86 -2.55 14.58
N ALA A 75 -15.53 -2.64 14.46
CA ALA A 75 -14.70 -3.54 15.24
C ALA A 75 -13.33 -2.94 15.51
N GLN A 76 -12.76 -3.30 16.65
CA GLN A 76 -11.37 -2.96 16.98
C GLN A 76 -10.69 -4.16 17.62
N LEU A 77 -9.43 -4.34 17.28
CA LEU A 77 -8.54 -5.34 17.87
C LEU A 77 -7.21 -4.67 18.19
N GLU A 78 -6.67 -4.93 19.38
CA GLU A 78 -5.49 -4.26 19.91
C GLU A 78 -4.52 -5.23 20.59
N GLY A 79 -3.28 -4.75 20.77
CA GLY A 79 -2.24 -5.45 21.54
C GLY A 79 -1.54 -6.52 20.71
N GLY A 80 -0.80 -6.09 19.70
CA GLY A 80 -0.03 -6.97 18.83
C GLY A 80 -0.92 -7.78 17.89
N VAL A 81 -1.66 -7.07 17.05
CA VAL A 81 -2.58 -7.70 16.08
C VAL A 81 -1.82 -8.43 15.00
N SER A 82 -2.18 -9.69 14.77
CA SER A 82 -1.73 -10.48 13.63
C SER A 82 -2.94 -11.00 12.87
N MET A 83 -2.92 -10.89 11.55
CA MET A 83 -3.91 -11.48 10.64
C MET A 83 -3.22 -12.40 9.66
N ILE A 84 -3.79 -13.58 9.45
CA ILE A 84 -3.34 -14.57 8.48
C ILE A 84 -4.55 -15.06 7.69
N GLY A 85 -4.45 -15.05 6.36
CA GLY A 85 -5.38 -15.65 5.42
C GLY A 85 -4.63 -16.44 4.34
N THR A 86 -5.31 -17.01 3.38
CA THR A 86 -4.72 -17.85 2.33
C THR A 86 -3.64 -17.13 1.52
N ASP A 87 -3.84 -15.86 1.20
CA ASP A 87 -2.92 -15.08 0.35
C ASP A 87 -2.51 -13.74 0.99
N ILE A 88 -2.89 -13.49 2.23
CA ILE A 88 -2.67 -12.23 2.93
C ILE A 88 -2.20 -12.45 4.37
N ALA A 89 -1.24 -11.64 4.79
CA ALA A 89 -0.82 -11.52 6.18
C ALA A 89 -0.69 -10.04 6.56
N MET A 90 -1.03 -9.71 7.82
CA MET A 90 -0.86 -8.37 8.36
C MET A 90 -0.40 -8.45 9.81
N SER A 91 0.43 -7.50 10.22
CA SER A 91 0.72 -7.22 11.62
C SER A 91 0.58 -5.73 11.89
N ALA A 92 0.09 -5.37 13.09
CA ALA A 92 -0.07 -4.00 13.56
C ALA A 92 -0.20 -3.99 15.09
N GLU A 93 -0.13 -2.85 15.73
CA GLU A 93 -0.48 -2.73 17.15
C GLU A 93 -2.00 -2.70 17.33
N THR A 94 -2.70 -1.97 16.48
CA THR A 94 -4.16 -1.83 16.50
C THR A 94 -4.72 -1.93 15.10
N VAL A 95 -5.88 -2.58 14.98
CA VAL A 95 -6.70 -2.60 13.76
C VAL A 95 -8.10 -2.18 14.10
N HIS A 96 -8.62 -1.17 13.42
CA HIS A 96 -9.96 -0.63 13.56
C HIS A 96 -10.72 -0.72 12.23
N SER A 97 -11.79 -1.49 12.19
CA SER A 97 -12.76 -1.51 11.09
C SER A 97 -13.89 -0.54 11.44
N ILE A 98 -13.93 0.60 10.74
CA ILE A 98 -14.92 1.66 10.98
C ILE A 98 -16.30 1.24 10.47
N ASN A 99 -16.31 0.46 9.41
CA ASN A 99 -17.50 -0.15 8.79
C ASN A 99 -17.03 -1.25 7.83
N ASP A 100 -17.97 -1.83 7.06
CA ASP A 100 -17.70 -2.90 6.10
C ASP A 100 -16.64 -2.53 5.03
N ASN A 101 -16.44 -1.25 4.78
CA ASN A 101 -15.67 -0.76 3.64
C ASN A 101 -14.43 0.05 4.01
N GLN A 102 -14.26 0.36 5.30
CA GLN A 102 -13.16 1.22 5.75
C GLN A 102 -12.47 0.64 6.97
N PHE A 103 -11.14 0.49 6.88
CA PHE A 103 -10.32 0.10 8.01
C PHE A 103 -9.10 1.01 8.16
N ASN A 104 -8.59 1.07 9.38
CA ASN A 104 -7.33 1.69 9.77
C ASN A 104 -6.50 0.68 10.56
N ALA A 105 -5.22 0.58 10.24
CA ALA A 105 -4.23 -0.16 11.02
C ALA A 105 -3.13 0.79 11.47
N THR A 106 -2.70 0.70 12.73
CA THR A 106 -1.66 1.57 13.31
C THR A 106 -0.64 0.79 14.12
N GLY A 107 0.57 1.36 14.23
CA GLY A 107 1.68 0.81 15.02
C GLY A 107 2.47 -0.24 14.25
N ALA A 108 3.56 0.21 13.60
CA ALA A 108 4.48 -0.64 12.83
C ALA A 108 3.76 -1.62 11.89
N VAL A 109 2.86 -1.08 11.07
CA VAL A 109 2.03 -1.88 10.18
C VAL A 109 2.90 -2.56 9.12
N HIS A 110 2.75 -3.86 9.00
CA HIS A 110 3.27 -4.66 7.89
C HIS A 110 2.12 -5.44 7.27
N LEU A 111 1.90 -5.26 5.99
CA LEU A 111 0.87 -5.93 5.23
C LEU A 111 1.52 -6.61 4.03
N GLN A 112 1.26 -7.90 3.85
CA GLN A 112 1.82 -8.72 2.78
C GLN A 112 0.71 -9.45 2.04
N ARG A 113 0.78 -9.42 0.72
CA ARG A 113 -0.03 -10.27 -0.15
C ARG A 113 0.84 -10.80 -1.28
N GLN A 114 1.10 -12.12 -1.27
CA GLN A 114 2.05 -12.74 -2.18
C GLN A 114 3.43 -12.05 -2.09
N GLU A 115 3.98 -11.53 -3.20
CA GLU A 115 5.26 -10.82 -3.24
C GLU A 115 5.15 -9.31 -2.97
N ARG A 116 3.94 -8.81 -2.71
CA ARG A 116 3.70 -7.38 -2.44
C ARG A 116 3.71 -7.12 -0.95
N GLN A 117 4.37 -6.06 -0.54
CA GLN A 117 4.48 -5.69 0.88
C GLN A 117 4.27 -4.19 1.05
N ILE A 118 3.59 -3.82 2.13
CA ILE A 118 3.41 -2.44 2.58
C ILE A 118 3.87 -2.34 4.02
N PHE A 119 4.68 -1.34 4.32
CA PHE A 119 5.12 -0.97 5.66
C PHE A 119 4.79 0.49 5.91
N GLY A 120 4.43 0.84 7.14
CA GLY A 120 4.16 2.20 7.57
C GLY A 120 3.80 2.27 9.04
N ASP A 121 3.71 3.47 9.59
CA ASP A 121 3.24 3.67 10.97
C ASP A 121 1.71 3.57 11.04
N SER A 122 1.02 3.94 9.93
CA SER A 122 -0.43 3.80 9.77
C SER A 122 -0.79 3.46 8.33
N VAL A 123 -1.83 2.65 8.17
CA VAL A 123 -2.45 2.31 6.87
C VAL A 123 -3.95 2.51 6.98
N ASP A 124 -4.50 3.36 6.13
CA ASP A 124 -5.93 3.57 5.92
C ASP A 124 -6.34 2.98 4.57
N TYR A 125 -7.48 2.33 4.50
CA TYR A 125 -8.01 1.82 3.25
C TYR A 125 -9.54 1.87 3.21
N ASN A 126 -10.06 2.24 2.05
CA ASN A 126 -11.49 2.23 1.77
C ASN A 126 -11.78 1.40 0.51
N THR A 127 -12.54 0.32 0.66
CA THR A 127 -12.84 -0.63 -0.42
C THR A 127 -13.81 -0.08 -1.46
N ASP A 128 -14.73 0.82 -1.08
CA ASP A 128 -15.70 1.40 -2.01
C ASP A 128 -15.05 2.38 -2.98
N THR A 129 -14.18 3.22 -2.46
CA THR A 129 -13.46 4.20 -3.26
C THR A 129 -12.19 3.61 -3.86
N GLU A 130 -11.74 2.45 -3.36
CA GLU A 130 -10.44 1.86 -3.66
C GLU A 130 -9.29 2.85 -3.42
N TYR A 131 -9.44 3.64 -2.36
CA TYR A 131 -8.43 4.58 -1.90
C TYR A 131 -7.65 3.98 -0.73
N GLY A 132 -6.33 4.09 -0.79
CA GLY A 132 -5.43 3.69 0.28
C GLY A 132 -4.42 4.78 0.60
N LYS A 133 -4.04 4.87 1.88
CA LYS A 133 -3.04 5.80 2.38
C LYS A 133 -2.13 5.10 3.37
N VAL A 134 -0.83 5.25 3.18
CA VAL A 134 0.22 4.81 4.10
C VAL A 134 0.92 6.04 4.62
N THR A 135 1.05 6.17 5.93
CA THR A 135 1.65 7.33 6.59
C THR A 135 2.74 6.88 7.55
N GLY A 136 3.81 7.66 7.61
CA GLY A 136 4.99 7.43 8.46
C GLY A 136 5.83 6.25 7.96
N ASN A 137 7.08 6.53 7.57
CA ASN A 137 8.03 5.52 7.10
C ASN A 137 7.45 4.60 6.00
N ALA A 138 6.63 5.20 5.13
CA ALA A 138 5.93 4.44 4.09
C ALA A 138 6.93 3.74 3.16
N ARG A 139 6.82 2.42 3.05
CA ARG A 139 7.64 1.59 2.17
C ARG A 139 6.77 0.55 1.50
N LEU A 140 6.78 0.56 0.18
CA LEU A 140 6.00 -0.32 -0.66
C LEU A 140 6.94 -1.14 -1.54
N ILE A 141 6.72 -2.46 -1.60
CA ILE A 141 7.53 -3.39 -2.39
C ILE A 141 6.61 -4.19 -3.31
N ALA A 142 6.92 -4.20 -4.59
CA ALA A 142 6.28 -5.08 -5.59
C ALA A 142 7.13 -5.23 -6.85
N GLU A 143 7.13 -6.41 -7.42
CA GLU A 143 7.70 -6.67 -8.75
C GLU A 143 9.12 -6.09 -8.93
N GLY A 144 10.00 -6.34 -7.93
CA GLY A 144 11.38 -5.84 -7.95
C GLY A 144 11.52 -4.33 -7.69
N THR A 145 10.42 -3.61 -7.45
CA THR A 145 10.44 -2.17 -7.11
C THR A 145 10.21 -1.95 -5.63
N THR A 146 10.99 -1.05 -5.07
CA THR A 146 10.75 -0.46 -3.75
C THR A 146 10.49 1.02 -3.92
N LEU A 147 9.40 1.52 -3.34
CA LEU A 147 9.06 2.93 -3.20
C LEU A 147 9.06 3.29 -1.72
N THR A 148 9.69 4.41 -1.35
CA THR A 148 9.65 4.95 0.02
C THR A 148 9.20 6.41 0.02
N GLY A 149 8.71 6.87 1.17
CA GLY A 149 8.33 8.26 1.40
C GLY A 149 7.76 8.42 2.81
N ASN A 150 7.48 9.66 3.22
CA ASN A 150 6.80 9.90 4.49
C ASN A 150 5.33 9.52 4.41
N GLN A 151 4.73 9.68 3.22
CA GLN A 151 3.35 9.32 2.93
C GLN A 151 3.23 8.80 1.50
N VAL A 152 2.39 7.78 1.30
CA VAL A 152 2.00 7.29 -0.02
C VAL A 152 0.50 7.11 -0.06
N GLU A 153 -0.13 7.70 -1.07
CA GLU A 153 -1.56 7.60 -1.35
C GLU A 153 -1.81 6.95 -2.72
N GLY A 154 -2.90 6.21 -2.84
CA GLY A 154 -3.30 5.57 -4.09
C GLY A 154 -4.80 5.58 -4.34
N TRP A 155 -5.19 5.89 -5.55
CA TRP A 155 -6.55 5.83 -6.09
C TRP A 155 -6.57 4.76 -7.18
N LEU A 156 -6.99 3.55 -6.81
CA LEU A 156 -6.86 2.38 -7.69
C LEU A 156 -7.77 2.48 -8.92
N LYS A 157 -8.98 3.01 -8.76
CA LYS A 157 -9.91 3.25 -9.88
C LYS A 157 -9.37 4.24 -10.90
N GLU A 158 -8.62 5.24 -10.42
CA GLU A 158 -8.03 6.28 -11.27
C GLU A 158 -6.67 5.89 -11.83
N ILE A 159 -6.11 4.76 -11.39
CA ILE A 159 -4.74 4.35 -11.66
C ILE A 159 -3.74 5.50 -11.37
N ARG A 160 -3.84 6.05 -10.17
CA ARG A 160 -3.04 7.17 -9.69
C ARG A 160 -2.45 6.86 -8.32
N ALA A 161 -1.18 7.26 -8.11
CA ALA A 161 -0.54 7.24 -6.81
C ALA A 161 0.30 8.51 -6.60
N VAL A 162 0.42 8.94 -5.34
CA VAL A 162 1.23 10.09 -4.93
C VAL A 162 2.07 9.69 -3.73
N ALA A 163 3.38 9.87 -3.83
CA ALA A 163 4.31 9.74 -2.71
C ALA A 163 4.87 11.13 -2.35
N GLN A 164 5.02 11.40 -1.07
CA GLN A 164 5.49 12.69 -0.55
C GLN A 164 6.51 12.51 0.58
N GLY A 165 7.46 13.44 0.63
CA GLY A 165 8.49 13.56 1.65
C GLY A 165 9.60 12.52 1.50
N ASP A 166 10.78 12.97 1.10
CA ASP A 166 11.99 12.15 0.92
C ASP A 166 11.74 10.89 0.09
N VAL A 167 11.07 11.10 -1.05
CA VAL A 167 10.67 9.99 -1.91
C VAL A 167 11.88 9.35 -2.56
N THR A 168 12.01 8.03 -2.44
CA THR A 168 12.96 7.24 -3.25
C THR A 168 12.26 6.09 -3.93
N PHE A 169 12.74 5.71 -5.09
CA PHE A 169 12.34 4.45 -5.73
C PHE A 169 13.55 3.72 -6.28
N THR A 170 13.49 2.40 -6.27
CA THR A 170 14.48 1.53 -6.89
C THR A 170 13.76 0.40 -7.62
N ASN A 171 14.25 0.04 -8.82
CA ASN A 171 13.84 -1.18 -9.51
C ASN A 171 15.11 -1.94 -9.93
N SER A 172 15.36 -3.06 -9.26
CA SER A 172 16.57 -3.86 -9.47
C SER A 172 16.59 -4.56 -10.84
N GLU A 173 15.44 -4.98 -11.36
CA GLU A 173 15.35 -5.68 -12.64
C GLU A 173 15.67 -4.75 -13.83
N ARG A 174 15.36 -3.46 -13.68
CA ARG A 174 15.59 -2.45 -14.72
C ARG A 174 16.85 -1.63 -14.51
N ASN A 175 17.54 -1.86 -13.39
CA ASN A 175 18.70 -1.08 -12.95
C ASN A 175 18.40 0.43 -12.99
N VAL A 176 17.25 0.82 -12.42
CA VAL A 176 16.81 2.21 -12.32
C VAL A 176 16.53 2.57 -10.86
N SER A 177 16.92 3.77 -10.50
CA SER A 177 16.59 4.37 -9.21
C SER A 177 16.35 5.87 -9.38
N GLY A 178 15.68 6.47 -8.40
CA GLY A 178 15.47 7.90 -8.39
C GLY A 178 14.96 8.40 -7.05
N SER A 179 14.97 9.72 -6.89
CA SER A 179 14.50 10.42 -5.70
C SER A 179 13.95 11.79 -6.04
N GLY A 180 13.18 12.36 -5.12
CA GLY A 180 12.62 13.69 -5.19
C GLY A 180 11.84 14.02 -3.91
N ASP A 181 11.36 15.25 -3.78
CA ASP A 181 10.51 15.63 -2.64
C ASP A 181 9.13 14.99 -2.76
N SER A 182 8.67 14.75 -3.99
CA SER A 182 7.43 14.03 -4.30
C SER A 182 7.51 13.25 -5.61
N ALA A 183 6.65 12.24 -5.73
CA ALA A 183 6.43 11.48 -6.95
C ALA A 183 4.93 11.31 -7.20
N THR A 184 4.50 11.53 -8.43
CA THR A 184 3.14 11.24 -8.88
C THR A 184 3.18 10.23 -10.02
N TYR A 185 2.47 9.14 -9.87
CA TYR A 185 2.22 8.17 -10.92
C TYR A 185 0.80 8.33 -11.46
N THR A 186 0.65 8.28 -12.77
CA THR A 186 -0.66 8.26 -13.46
C THR A 186 -0.62 7.32 -14.65
N GLN A 187 -1.77 6.71 -14.95
CA GLN A 187 -1.95 5.89 -16.13
C GLN A 187 -3.43 5.93 -16.55
N THR A 188 -3.69 5.98 -17.84
CA THR A 188 -5.04 5.82 -18.37
C THR A 188 -5.48 4.35 -18.25
N PRO A 189 -6.67 4.07 -17.70
CA PRO A 189 -7.16 2.70 -17.61
C PRO A 189 -7.08 1.96 -18.94
N ASN A 190 -6.58 0.73 -18.89
CA ASN A 190 -6.39 -0.15 -20.06
C ASN A 190 -5.41 0.35 -21.15
N GLN A 191 -4.62 1.40 -20.87
CA GLN A 191 -3.55 1.86 -21.74
C GLN A 191 -2.18 1.56 -21.13
N ASN A 192 -1.14 1.54 -21.97
CA ASN A 192 0.25 1.38 -21.54
C ASN A 192 0.96 2.74 -21.60
N ASP A 193 0.36 3.76 -20.99
CA ASP A 193 0.82 5.15 -21.02
C ASP A 193 1.29 5.64 -19.63
N GLY A 194 1.68 4.72 -18.76
CA GLY A 194 2.15 5.03 -17.40
C GLY A 194 3.21 6.12 -17.39
N MET A 195 3.02 7.10 -16.51
CA MET A 195 3.89 8.25 -16.35
C MET A 195 4.23 8.48 -14.88
N VAL A 196 5.49 8.77 -14.61
CA VAL A 196 5.98 9.22 -13.30
C VAL A 196 6.44 10.66 -13.44
N LEU A 197 5.95 11.54 -12.56
CA LEU A 197 6.47 12.88 -12.36
C LEU A 197 7.19 12.91 -11.01
N LEU A 198 8.50 13.12 -11.03
CA LEU A 198 9.30 13.42 -9.84
C LEU A 198 9.41 14.94 -9.73
N SER A 199 9.13 15.50 -8.57
CA SER A 199 9.20 16.94 -8.34
C SER A 199 10.01 17.25 -7.08
N GLY A 200 10.74 18.36 -7.12
CA GLY A 200 11.62 18.83 -6.06
C GLY A 200 12.93 18.04 -6.01
N ASN A 201 14.03 18.66 -6.48
CA ASN A 201 15.36 18.05 -6.48
C ASN A 201 15.39 16.67 -7.16
N ALA A 202 14.66 16.53 -8.24
CA ALA A 202 14.48 15.24 -8.90
C ALA A 202 15.80 14.69 -9.42
N HIS A 203 16.10 13.46 -9.05
CA HIS A 203 17.29 12.71 -9.41
C HIS A 203 16.88 11.34 -9.95
N ALA A 204 17.46 10.91 -11.06
CA ALA A 204 17.27 9.58 -11.62
C ALA A 204 18.59 9.00 -12.11
N VAL A 205 18.78 7.70 -11.88
CA VAL A 205 19.92 6.93 -12.35
C VAL A 205 19.43 5.73 -13.14
N GLN A 206 19.96 5.54 -14.32
CA GLN A 206 19.71 4.36 -15.14
C GLN A 206 20.99 3.90 -15.86
N ASN A 207 21.39 2.66 -15.60
CA ASN A 207 22.60 2.07 -16.22
C ASN A 207 23.85 2.97 -16.05
N GLY A 208 23.99 3.64 -14.92
CA GLY A 208 25.08 4.58 -14.62
C GLY A 208 24.86 6.00 -15.14
N ASN A 209 23.93 6.24 -16.06
CA ASN A 209 23.59 7.60 -16.50
C ASN A 209 22.79 8.30 -15.40
N VAL A 210 23.09 9.56 -15.14
CA VAL A 210 22.50 10.36 -14.07
C VAL A 210 21.81 11.58 -14.65
N LEU A 211 20.54 11.79 -14.29
CA LEU A 211 19.75 12.94 -14.68
C LEU A 211 19.29 13.69 -13.41
N ASN A 212 19.60 14.99 -13.34
CA ASN A 212 19.19 15.87 -12.27
C ASN A 212 18.40 17.04 -12.84
N ALA A 213 17.28 17.38 -12.23
CA ALA A 213 16.42 18.48 -12.62
C ALA A 213 15.55 18.95 -11.45
N PRO A 214 14.93 20.14 -11.52
CA PRO A 214 13.88 20.51 -10.58
C PRO A 214 12.70 19.53 -10.64
N GLU A 215 12.36 19.08 -11.85
CA GLU A 215 11.32 18.07 -12.10
C GLU A 215 11.73 17.12 -13.23
N LEU A 216 11.34 15.85 -13.11
CA LEU A 216 11.55 14.81 -14.13
C LEU A 216 10.23 14.12 -14.45
N LYS A 217 9.86 14.15 -15.70
CA LYS A 217 8.74 13.40 -16.28
C LYS A 217 9.27 12.15 -16.99
N ILE A 218 8.92 10.99 -16.48
CA ILE A 218 9.38 9.70 -17.01
C ILE A 218 8.17 8.99 -17.62
N ARG A 219 8.27 8.64 -18.89
CA ARG A 219 7.27 7.83 -19.60
C ARG A 219 7.71 6.37 -19.57
N LEU A 220 6.87 5.50 -19.02
CA LEU A 220 7.21 4.08 -18.86
C LEU A 220 7.00 3.28 -20.15
N ALA A 221 6.19 3.79 -21.07
CA ALA A 221 5.91 3.13 -22.35
C ALA A 221 7.14 3.00 -23.25
N ASP A 222 7.98 4.04 -23.29
CA ASP A 222 9.14 4.15 -24.17
C ASP A 222 10.46 4.36 -23.41
N ASN A 223 10.43 4.32 -22.08
CA ASN A 223 11.55 4.60 -21.16
C ASN A 223 12.20 5.97 -21.41
N SER A 224 11.44 6.96 -21.85
CA SER A 224 11.93 8.32 -22.05
C SER A 224 11.81 9.14 -20.78
N ALA A 225 12.73 10.10 -20.61
CA ALA A 225 12.70 11.07 -19.54
C ALA A 225 12.83 12.49 -20.11
N GLU A 226 12.05 13.41 -19.56
CA GLU A 226 12.03 14.82 -19.91
C GLU A 226 12.25 15.66 -18.64
N THR A 227 13.14 16.64 -18.71
CA THR A 227 13.39 17.55 -17.59
C THR A 227 12.47 18.75 -17.69
N LEU A 228 11.95 19.20 -16.57
CA LEU A 228 11.04 20.35 -16.44
C LEU A 228 11.54 21.30 -15.34
N GLY A 229 11.08 22.54 -15.37
CA GLY A 229 11.23 23.48 -14.26
C GLY A 229 12.55 24.25 -14.19
N GLY A 230 13.47 24.10 -15.15
CA GLY A 230 14.69 24.91 -15.18
C GLY A 230 15.97 24.15 -15.56
N ARG A 231 17.11 24.62 -15.05
CA ARG A 231 18.41 24.07 -15.41
C ARG A 231 18.53 22.61 -14.94
N SER A 232 18.92 21.73 -15.86
CA SER A 232 19.08 20.30 -15.64
C SER A 232 20.48 19.84 -16.02
N THR A 233 20.91 18.70 -15.50
CA THR A 233 22.20 18.10 -15.79
C THR A 233 22.04 16.63 -16.15
N LEU A 234 22.61 16.23 -17.28
CA LEU A 234 22.72 14.83 -17.68
C LEU A 234 24.19 14.43 -17.70
N VAL A 235 24.54 13.39 -16.94
CA VAL A 235 25.83 12.74 -16.97
C VAL A 235 25.66 11.40 -17.67
N ILE A 236 26.42 11.21 -18.75
CA ILE A 236 26.40 9.97 -19.54
C ILE A 236 27.68 9.20 -19.23
N VAL A 237 27.54 7.95 -18.85
CA VAL A 237 28.65 7.01 -18.70
C VAL A 237 28.74 6.20 -20.00
N PRO A 238 29.79 6.36 -20.78
CA PRO A 238 29.98 5.57 -22.01
C PRO A 238 30.05 4.08 -21.65
N ASN A 239 29.29 3.25 -22.37
CA ASN A 239 29.44 1.80 -22.25
C ASN A 239 30.87 1.41 -22.66
N GLN A 240 31.57 0.70 -21.75
CA GLN A 240 32.87 0.07 -22.08
C GLN A 240 32.64 -1.23 -22.83
#